data_4f3a7a326b321b69483c8ca1a9693b59
#
_entry.id   4f3a7a326b321b69483c8ca1a9693b59
#
_cell.length_a   1.000
_cell.length_b   1.000
_cell.length_c   1.000
_cell.angle_alpha   90.00
_cell.angle_beta   90.00
_cell.angle_gamma   90.00
#
_symmetry.space_group_name_H-M   'P 1'
#
loop_
_entity.id
_entity.type
_entity.pdbx_description
1 polymer ?
#
loop_
_entity_poly.entity_id
_entity_poly.type
_entity_poly.pdbx_seq_one_letter_code
_entity_poly.pdbx_strand_id
1 'polypeptide(L)'
;MTSFQVEYRESLALAIPEAERMMLNLPQEIAPVIHRFAPGLYIREVMLPGGTFAIGHEQTTEHLNIMLKGKVHMADGTTLTAPMIFVGKPGRKCGFIEEDTVWLNIYATEETDVEKLEDTYLKKSEAFQNHGHEQMGAEEAREDFARMLDDLGVTADLVAEQSRNESDQIPMPHGSYKFQVAPSQIHGRGVF
;
A
#
# COMPACT_ATOMS: atom_id res chain seq x y z
N MET A 1 12.52 -13.29 16.77
CA MET A 1 12.57 -13.26 15.30
C MET A 1 13.60 -14.28 14.85
N THR A 2 13.26 -15.17 13.95
CA THR A 2 14.21 -16.18 13.43
C THR A 2 15.11 -15.54 12.37
N SER A 3 16.30 -16.10 12.09
CA SER A 3 17.20 -15.63 11.04
C SER A 3 16.50 -15.57 9.67
N PHE A 4 15.64 -16.54 9.36
CA PHE A 4 14.83 -16.60 8.16
C PHE A 4 13.88 -15.38 8.02
N GLN A 5 13.23 -14.96 9.11
CA GLN A 5 12.36 -13.78 9.08
C GLN A 5 13.11 -12.47 8.86
N VAL A 6 14.36 -12.39 9.30
CA VAL A 6 15.23 -11.23 9.05
C VAL A 6 15.64 -11.17 7.59
N GLU A 7 16.16 -12.30 7.04
CA GLU A 7 16.55 -12.38 5.62
C GLU A 7 15.37 -12.10 4.66
N TYR A 8 14.18 -12.64 4.97
CA TYR A 8 12.98 -12.39 4.17
C TYR A 8 12.59 -10.90 4.16
N ARG A 9 12.63 -10.23 5.32
CA ARG A 9 12.34 -8.80 5.42
C ARG A 9 13.36 -7.93 4.69
N GLU A 10 14.63 -8.29 4.75
CA GLU A 10 15.69 -7.60 4.01
C GLU A 10 15.51 -7.77 2.50
N SER A 11 15.23 -8.97 2.04
CA SER A 11 14.93 -9.26 0.63
C SER A 11 13.71 -8.47 0.14
N LEU A 12 12.66 -8.38 0.94
CA LEU A 12 11.47 -7.62 0.63
C LEU A 12 11.75 -6.12 0.55
N ALA A 13 12.54 -5.58 1.48
CA ALA A 13 12.90 -4.16 1.46
C ALA A 13 13.68 -3.78 0.20
N LEU A 14 14.48 -4.72 -0.35
CA LEU A 14 15.20 -4.53 -1.62
C LEU A 14 14.27 -4.66 -2.84
N ALA A 15 13.23 -5.48 -2.75
CA ALA A 15 12.29 -5.70 -3.85
C ALA A 15 11.23 -4.60 -3.99
N ILE A 16 10.86 -3.89 -2.91
CA ILE A 16 9.84 -2.83 -2.95
C ILE A 16 10.14 -1.73 -3.97
N PRO A 17 11.37 -1.17 -4.10
CA PRO A 17 11.66 -0.15 -5.09
C PRO A 17 11.46 -0.63 -6.53
N GLU A 18 11.81 -1.88 -6.82
CA GLU A 18 11.64 -2.47 -8.14
C GLU A 18 10.16 -2.71 -8.44
N ALA A 19 9.41 -3.27 -7.49
CA ALA A 19 7.96 -3.43 -7.58
C ALA A 19 7.26 -2.10 -7.84
N GLU A 20 7.66 -1.04 -7.16
CA GLU A 20 7.10 0.29 -7.36
C GLU A 20 7.32 0.81 -8.77
N ARG A 21 8.54 0.65 -9.33
CA ARG A 21 8.82 1.07 -10.70
C ARG A 21 7.93 0.36 -11.72
N MET A 22 7.73 -0.96 -11.55
CA MET A 22 6.82 -1.74 -12.39
C MET A 22 5.38 -1.29 -12.21
N MET A 23 4.90 -1.19 -10.98
CA MET A 23 3.52 -0.84 -10.66
C MET A 23 3.15 0.57 -11.14
N LEU A 24 4.07 1.53 -11.13
CA LEU A 24 3.81 2.88 -11.63
C LEU A 24 3.44 2.91 -13.12
N ASN A 25 3.88 1.92 -13.90
CA ASN A 25 3.55 1.80 -15.33
C ASN A 25 2.22 1.06 -15.59
N LEU A 26 1.56 0.59 -14.54
CA LEU A 26 0.28 -0.11 -14.63
C LEU A 26 -0.89 0.86 -14.35
N PRO A 27 -2.13 0.51 -14.72
CA PRO A 27 -3.30 1.32 -14.37
C PRO A 27 -3.38 1.54 -12.86
N GLN A 28 -3.45 2.80 -12.44
CA GLN A 28 -3.50 3.19 -11.04
C GLN A 28 -4.93 3.37 -10.55
N GLU A 29 -5.24 2.82 -9.37
CA GLU A 29 -6.48 3.11 -8.66
C GLU A 29 -6.28 4.30 -7.73
N ILE A 30 -7.32 5.10 -7.58
CA ILE A 30 -7.30 6.25 -6.67
C ILE A 30 -7.69 5.77 -5.27
N ALA A 31 -6.82 5.98 -4.28
CA ALA A 31 -7.16 5.83 -2.88
C ALA A 31 -7.43 7.20 -2.26
N PRO A 32 -8.67 7.53 -1.95
CA PRO A 32 -9.00 8.77 -1.27
C PRO A 32 -8.26 8.90 0.06
N VAL A 33 -7.73 10.10 0.33
CA VAL A 33 -7.09 10.44 1.60
C VAL A 33 -7.88 11.54 2.27
N ILE A 34 -8.21 11.35 3.54
CA ILE A 34 -8.90 12.33 4.37
C ILE A 34 -7.97 12.73 5.51
N HIS A 35 -7.76 14.03 5.66
CA HIS A 35 -6.95 14.61 6.73
C HIS A 35 -7.86 15.12 7.84
N ARG A 36 -7.60 14.68 9.08
CA ARG A 36 -8.35 15.10 10.26
C ARG A 36 -7.41 15.62 11.33
N PHE A 37 -7.86 16.59 12.09
CA PHE A 37 -7.07 17.25 13.12
C PHE A 37 -7.84 17.29 14.43
N ALA A 38 -7.09 17.13 15.53
CA ALA A 38 -7.51 17.43 16.89
C ALA A 38 -6.32 18.06 17.62
N PRO A 39 -6.49 18.74 18.76
CA PRO A 39 -5.36 19.27 19.50
C PRO A 39 -4.29 18.20 19.77
N GLY A 40 -3.07 18.44 19.28
CA GLY A 40 -1.94 17.51 19.40
C GLY A 40 -1.99 16.27 18.49
N LEU A 41 -2.96 16.16 17.59
CA LEU A 41 -3.13 14.96 16.76
C LEU A 41 -3.43 15.30 15.30
N TYR A 42 -2.74 14.60 14.42
CA TYR A 42 -3.06 14.51 13.00
C TYR A 42 -3.43 13.07 12.64
N ILE A 43 -4.52 12.90 11.89
CA ILE A 43 -5.01 11.61 11.39
C ILE A 43 -5.05 11.66 9.88
N ARG A 44 -4.33 10.72 9.26
CA ARG A 44 -4.37 10.47 7.82
C ARG A 44 -5.17 9.19 7.57
N GLU A 45 -6.40 9.35 7.12
CA GLU A 45 -7.30 8.25 6.78
C GLU A 45 -7.18 7.95 5.27
N VAL A 46 -6.95 6.70 4.94
CA VAL A 46 -6.80 6.22 3.56
C VAL A 46 -7.83 5.15 3.28
N MET A 47 -8.52 5.27 2.16
CA MET A 47 -9.44 4.25 1.66
C MET A 47 -8.75 3.48 0.54
N LEU A 48 -8.44 2.20 0.79
CA LEU A 48 -7.75 1.33 -0.16
C LEU A 48 -8.77 0.40 -0.81
N PRO A 49 -8.93 0.42 -2.13
CA PRO A 49 -9.87 -0.47 -2.83
C PRO A 49 -9.44 -1.94 -2.73
N GLY A 50 -10.41 -2.84 -2.52
CA GLY A 50 -10.20 -4.28 -2.55
C GLY A 50 -9.76 -4.76 -3.95
N GLY A 51 -9.02 -5.85 -4.00
CA GLY A 51 -8.47 -6.43 -5.22
C GLY A 51 -7.27 -5.65 -5.78
N THR A 52 -6.58 -4.83 -4.97
CA THR A 52 -5.44 -4.03 -5.41
C THR A 52 -4.15 -4.40 -4.68
N PHE A 53 -3.02 -4.29 -5.36
CA PHE A 53 -1.71 -4.23 -4.70
C PHE A 53 -1.38 -2.78 -4.35
N ALA A 54 -0.91 -2.55 -3.14
CA ALA A 54 -0.57 -1.22 -2.65
C ALA A 54 0.86 -1.16 -2.11
N ILE A 55 1.60 -0.14 -2.52
CA ILE A 55 2.88 0.24 -1.92
C ILE A 55 2.72 1.63 -1.32
N GLY A 56 2.91 1.73 0.00
CA GLY A 56 2.87 3.00 0.70
C GLY A 56 4.15 3.83 0.51
N HIS A 57 4.07 5.15 0.74
CA HIS A 57 5.25 5.97 0.95
C HIS A 57 6.00 5.51 2.22
N GLU A 58 7.29 5.77 2.28
CA GLU A 58 8.09 5.46 3.46
C GLU A 58 7.62 6.32 4.65
N GLN A 59 7.24 5.66 5.72
CA GLN A 59 6.92 6.31 6.99
C GLN A 59 8.23 6.68 7.69
N THR A 60 8.39 7.93 8.10
CA THR A 60 9.65 8.42 8.69
C THR A 60 9.73 8.18 10.20
N THR A 61 8.57 8.02 10.87
CA THR A 61 8.47 7.89 12.33
C THR A 61 7.60 6.72 12.75
N GLU A 62 7.73 6.32 14.00
CA GLU A 62 6.72 5.48 14.64
C GLU A 62 5.40 6.24 14.75
N HIS A 63 4.30 5.56 14.52
CA HIS A 63 2.96 6.13 14.52
C HIS A 63 1.94 5.04 14.88
N LEU A 64 0.76 5.47 15.32
CA LEU A 64 -0.32 4.55 15.57
C LEU A 64 -1.09 4.26 14.27
N ASN A 65 -1.38 3.00 14.02
CA ASN A 65 -2.26 2.55 12.94
C ASN A 65 -3.58 2.03 13.51
N ILE A 66 -4.67 2.39 12.87
CA ILE A 66 -5.99 1.81 13.11
C ILE A 66 -6.56 1.34 11.78
N MET A 67 -6.87 0.05 11.68
CA MET A 67 -7.71 -0.47 10.61
C MET A 67 -9.15 -0.55 11.12
N LEU A 68 -10.06 0.19 10.50
CA LEU A 68 -11.48 0.19 10.85
C LEU A 68 -12.27 -0.87 10.07
N LYS A 69 -11.85 -1.14 8.84
CA LYS A 69 -12.49 -2.08 7.92
C LYS A 69 -11.43 -2.74 7.04
N GLY A 70 -11.69 -3.95 6.56
CA GLY A 70 -10.94 -4.59 5.50
C GLY A 70 -10.01 -5.69 5.96
N LYS A 71 -9.34 -6.30 4.97
CA LYS A 71 -8.35 -7.36 5.13
C LYS A 71 -7.19 -7.14 4.16
N VAL A 72 -5.98 -7.21 4.66
CA VAL A 72 -4.75 -6.92 3.90
C VAL A 72 -3.72 -8.02 4.14
N HIS A 73 -3.18 -8.57 3.05
CA HIS A 73 -2.04 -9.49 3.09
C HIS A 73 -0.78 -8.68 2.86
N MET A 74 0.01 -8.57 3.91
CA MET A 74 1.27 -7.85 3.84
C MET A 74 2.34 -8.70 3.15
N ALA A 75 3.22 -8.07 2.42
CA ALA A 75 4.31 -8.74 1.72
C ALA A 75 5.29 -9.49 2.65
N ASP A 76 5.28 -9.22 3.97
CA ASP A 76 6.04 -9.98 4.97
C ASP A 76 5.34 -11.26 5.44
N GLY A 77 4.25 -11.66 4.79
CA GLY A 77 3.43 -12.83 5.12
C GLY A 77 2.44 -12.61 6.27
N THR A 78 2.36 -11.39 6.82
CA THR A 78 1.38 -11.07 7.86
C THR A 78 0.02 -10.76 7.24
N THR A 79 -1.05 -11.32 7.77
CA THR A 79 -2.42 -10.91 7.42
C THR A 79 -2.98 -9.99 8.49
N LEU A 80 -3.44 -8.83 8.06
CA LEU A 80 -4.10 -7.85 8.92
C LEU A 80 -5.60 -7.89 8.65
N THR A 81 -6.41 -8.06 9.70
CA THR A 81 -7.87 -8.08 9.59
C THR A 81 -8.47 -7.05 10.57
N ALA A 82 -9.32 -6.19 10.05
CA ALA A 82 -10.00 -5.17 10.85
C ALA A 82 -11.11 -5.80 11.74
N PRO A 83 -11.46 -5.17 12.90
CA PRO A 83 -10.81 -3.98 13.42
C PRO A 83 -9.51 -4.29 14.17
N MET A 84 -8.48 -3.45 13.99
CA MET A 84 -7.23 -3.63 14.73
C MET A 84 -6.50 -2.31 14.97
N ILE A 85 -5.67 -2.30 16.00
CA ILE A 85 -4.83 -1.16 16.39
C ILE A 85 -3.42 -1.68 16.61
N PHE A 86 -2.41 -1.03 16.03
CA PHE A 86 -1.01 -1.41 16.22
C PHE A 86 -0.06 -0.22 16.00
N VAL A 87 1.12 -0.31 16.58
CA VAL A 87 2.19 0.67 16.34
C VAL A 87 2.91 0.31 15.04
N GLY A 88 2.91 1.24 14.10
CA GLY A 88 3.69 1.18 12.87
C GLY A 88 5.11 1.71 13.09
N LYS A 89 6.10 0.95 12.64
CA LYS A 89 7.50 1.40 12.63
C LYS A 89 7.81 2.17 11.34
N PRO A 90 8.89 3.00 11.37
CA PRO A 90 9.43 3.59 10.14
C PRO A 90 9.66 2.54 9.05
N GLY A 91 9.57 2.97 7.80
CA GLY A 91 9.77 2.13 6.62
C GLY A 91 8.55 2.08 5.70
N ARG A 92 8.67 1.31 4.63
CA ARG A 92 7.63 1.13 3.63
C ARG A 92 6.79 -0.10 3.93
N LYS A 93 5.52 -0.02 3.57
CA LYS A 93 4.58 -1.14 3.62
C LYS A 93 4.14 -1.47 2.19
N CYS A 94 4.06 -2.76 1.91
CA CYS A 94 3.55 -3.30 0.66
C CYS A 94 2.60 -4.44 1.00
N GLY A 95 1.49 -4.56 0.27
CA GLY A 95 0.53 -5.63 0.51
C GLY A 95 -0.55 -5.70 -0.56
N PHE A 96 -1.25 -6.82 -0.57
CA PHE A 96 -2.46 -7.03 -1.33
C PHE A 96 -3.67 -6.70 -0.47
N ILE A 97 -4.52 -5.83 -0.96
CA ILE A 97 -5.77 -5.41 -0.32
C ILE A 97 -6.86 -6.39 -0.76
N GLU A 98 -7.21 -7.34 0.11
CA GLU A 98 -8.23 -8.34 -0.20
C GLU A 98 -9.63 -7.73 -0.19
N GLU A 99 -9.92 -6.91 0.82
CA GLU A 99 -11.22 -6.22 0.97
C GLU A 99 -11.01 -4.71 1.03
N ASP A 100 -12.04 -3.94 0.62
CA ASP A 100 -12.04 -2.49 0.80
C ASP A 100 -11.62 -2.13 2.21
N THR A 101 -10.51 -1.42 2.34
CA THR A 101 -9.86 -1.17 3.61
C THR A 101 -9.92 0.31 3.97
N VAL A 102 -10.27 0.60 5.21
CA VAL A 102 -10.16 1.93 5.82
C VAL A 102 -9.03 1.89 6.85
N TRP A 103 -7.95 2.61 6.53
CA TRP A 103 -6.72 2.61 7.32
C TRP A 103 -6.35 4.02 7.76
N LEU A 104 -6.14 4.21 9.07
CA LEU A 104 -5.76 5.46 9.69
C LEU A 104 -4.32 5.39 10.16
N ASN A 105 -3.52 6.41 9.80
CA ASN A 105 -2.24 6.70 10.42
C ASN A 105 -2.42 7.90 11.36
N ILE A 106 -1.98 7.79 12.60
CA ILE A 106 -2.15 8.83 13.63
C ILE A 106 -0.79 9.28 14.11
N TYR A 107 -0.57 10.58 14.06
CA TYR A 107 0.67 11.24 14.44
C TYR A 107 0.42 12.29 15.53
N ALA A 108 1.33 12.37 16.51
CA ALA A 108 1.30 13.40 17.52
C ALA A 108 1.97 14.68 16.99
N THR A 109 1.20 15.74 16.77
CA THR A 109 1.69 17.01 16.24
C THR A 109 0.67 18.12 16.42
N GLU A 110 1.12 19.35 16.52
CA GLU A 110 0.30 20.56 16.46
C GLU A 110 0.28 21.19 15.06
N GLU A 111 1.07 20.66 14.11
CA GLU A 111 1.05 21.14 12.72
C GLU A 111 -0.28 20.77 12.07
N THR A 112 -0.82 21.68 11.25
CA THR A 112 -2.08 21.49 10.52
C THR A 112 -1.94 21.71 9.00
N ASP A 113 -0.77 22.14 8.56
CA ASP A 113 -0.44 22.26 7.15
C ASP A 113 -0.16 20.86 6.57
N VAL A 114 -1.04 20.40 5.68
CA VAL A 114 -0.99 19.07 5.12
C VAL A 114 0.29 18.80 4.32
N GLU A 115 0.79 19.79 3.58
CA GLU A 115 2.02 19.64 2.80
C GLU A 115 3.22 19.41 3.72
N LYS A 116 3.36 20.20 4.77
CA LYS A 116 4.41 20.02 5.76
C LYS A 116 4.30 18.69 6.52
N LEU A 117 3.07 18.26 6.82
CA LEU A 117 2.81 16.99 7.48
C LEU A 117 3.22 15.82 6.59
N GLU A 118 2.83 15.84 5.31
CA GLU A 118 3.24 14.81 4.36
C GLU A 118 4.76 14.80 4.18
N ASP A 119 5.41 15.94 4.04
CA ASP A 119 6.87 16.03 3.92
C ASP A 119 7.59 15.58 5.20
N THR A 120 6.97 15.77 6.37
CA THR A 120 7.54 15.33 7.64
C THR A 120 7.42 13.83 7.85
N TYR A 121 6.25 13.27 7.59
CA TYR A 121 5.92 11.89 7.94
C TYR A 121 6.02 10.90 6.79
N LEU A 122 6.04 11.37 5.53
CA LEU A 122 6.04 10.52 4.34
C LEU A 122 7.19 10.88 3.41
N LYS A 123 8.09 9.93 3.17
CA LYS A 123 9.13 10.12 2.16
C LYS A 123 8.70 9.47 0.86
N LYS A 124 8.54 10.29 -0.17
CA LYS A 124 8.25 9.86 -1.53
C LYS A 124 9.52 9.30 -2.19
N SER A 125 9.42 8.19 -2.91
CA SER A 125 10.55 7.62 -3.64
C SER A 125 10.90 8.45 -4.88
N GLU A 126 12.14 8.31 -5.38
CA GLU A 126 12.54 8.91 -6.64
C GLU A 126 11.70 8.38 -7.81
N ALA A 127 11.40 7.09 -7.84
CA ALA A 127 10.56 6.48 -8.87
C ALA A 127 9.18 7.14 -8.94
N PHE A 128 8.55 7.37 -7.78
CA PHE A 128 7.26 8.06 -7.71
C PHE A 128 7.36 9.53 -8.14
N GLN A 129 8.41 10.25 -7.72
CA GLN A 129 8.60 11.68 -8.07
C GLN A 129 8.90 11.86 -9.56
N ASN A 130 9.62 10.92 -10.16
CA ASN A 130 10.03 10.96 -11.56
C ASN A 130 9.07 10.18 -12.49
N HIS A 131 7.98 9.66 -11.95
CA HIS A 131 6.99 8.93 -12.75
C HIS A 131 6.48 9.80 -13.93
N GLY A 132 6.61 9.27 -15.14
CA GLY A 132 6.32 10.00 -16.38
C GLY A 132 7.56 10.39 -17.20
N HIS A 133 8.76 10.31 -16.62
CA HIS A 133 10.01 10.51 -17.33
C HIS A 133 10.61 9.21 -17.91
N GLU A 134 10.38 8.10 -17.21
CA GLU A 134 10.78 6.75 -17.65
C GLU A 134 9.55 5.84 -17.60
N GLN A 135 8.93 5.57 -18.74
CA GLN A 135 7.78 4.66 -18.81
C GLN A 135 8.20 3.33 -19.44
N MET A 136 7.98 2.25 -18.72
CA MET A 136 7.98 0.89 -19.23
C MET A 136 6.64 0.59 -19.90
N GLY A 137 6.60 -0.31 -20.88
CA GLY A 137 5.34 -0.77 -21.45
C GLY A 137 4.48 -1.49 -20.41
N ALA A 138 3.17 -1.23 -20.38
CA ALA A 138 2.28 -1.79 -19.35
C ALA A 138 2.27 -3.35 -19.37
N GLU A 139 2.45 -3.98 -20.52
CA GLU A 139 2.51 -5.45 -20.63
C GLU A 139 3.81 -6.00 -20.05
N GLU A 140 4.94 -5.40 -20.39
CA GLU A 140 6.26 -5.72 -19.82
C GLU A 140 6.26 -5.54 -18.31
N ALA A 141 5.68 -4.44 -17.80
CA ALA A 141 5.56 -4.19 -16.37
C ALA A 141 4.73 -5.27 -15.64
N ARG A 142 3.66 -5.79 -16.28
CA ARG A 142 2.86 -6.89 -15.72
C ARG A 142 3.62 -8.19 -15.63
N GLU A 143 4.32 -8.55 -16.70
CA GLU A 143 5.11 -9.78 -16.75
C GLU A 143 6.24 -9.76 -15.73
N ASP A 144 6.94 -8.64 -15.62
CA ASP A 144 8.03 -8.47 -14.65
C ASP A 144 7.52 -8.47 -13.21
N PHE A 145 6.39 -7.80 -12.95
CA PHE A 145 5.77 -7.81 -11.63
C PHE A 145 5.30 -9.20 -11.22
N ALA A 146 4.65 -9.94 -12.13
CA ALA A 146 4.21 -11.31 -11.87
C ALA A 146 5.40 -12.23 -11.57
N ARG A 147 6.49 -12.11 -12.35
CA ARG A 147 7.73 -12.88 -12.14
C ARG A 147 8.36 -12.56 -10.79
N MET A 148 8.41 -11.30 -10.42
CA MET A 148 8.91 -10.88 -9.11
C MET A 148 8.08 -11.43 -7.95
N LEU A 149 6.75 -11.46 -8.07
CA LEU A 149 5.88 -12.05 -7.04
C LEU A 149 6.15 -13.54 -6.88
N ASP A 150 6.32 -14.27 -7.98
CA ASP A 150 6.67 -15.69 -7.97
C ASP A 150 8.02 -15.94 -7.28
N ASP A 151 9.04 -15.13 -7.59
CA ASP A 151 10.37 -15.22 -6.97
C ASP A 151 10.34 -14.95 -5.46
N LEU A 152 9.42 -14.09 -5.00
CA LEU A 152 9.19 -13.81 -3.59
C LEU A 152 8.32 -14.86 -2.88
N GLY A 153 7.81 -15.86 -3.63
CA GLY A 153 6.89 -16.85 -3.09
C GLY A 153 5.49 -16.30 -2.77
N VAL A 154 5.20 -15.10 -3.26
CA VAL A 154 3.87 -14.49 -3.21
C VAL A 154 3.09 -14.98 -4.43
N THR A 155 2.70 -16.26 -4.40
CA THR A 155 2.00 -16.84 -5.54
C THR A 155 0.61 -16.22 -5.70
N ALA A 156 0.24 -15.93 -6.93
CA ALA A 156 -1.14 -15.57 -7.30
C ALA A 156 -2.16 -16.63 -6.82
N ASP A 157 -1.72 -17.85 -6.58
CA ASP A 157 -2.50 -18.95 -6.02
C ASP A 157 -2.90 -18.72 -4.55
N LEU A 158 -2.06 -18.08 -3.73
CA LEU A 158 -2.43 -17.69 -2.35
C LEU A 158 -3.61 -16.70 -2.35
N VAL A 159 -3.63 -15.79 -3.31
CA VAL A 159 -4.73 -14.84 -3.50
C VAL A 159 -5.97 -15.53 -4.10
N ALA A 160 -5.76 -16.46 -5.03
CA ALA A 160 -6.84 -17.18 -5.70
C ALA A 160 -7.45 -18.29 -4.85
N GLU A 161 -6.69 -18.93 -3.96
CA GLU A 161 -7.17 -20.01 -3.11
C GLU A 161 -8.01 -19.52 -1.94
N GLN A 162 -7.71 -18.35 -1.41
CA GLN A 162 -8.54 -17.69 -0.40
C GLN A 162 -9.85 -17.14 -0.99
N SER A 163 -9.83 -16.64 -2.22
CA SER A 163 -11.03 -16.18 -2.92
C SER A 163 -11.99 -17.33 -3.31
N ARG A 164 -11.50 -18.57 -3.44
CA ARG A 164 -12.31 -19.75 -3.78
C ARG A 164 -13.10 -20.31 -2.60
N ASN A 165 -12.70 -20.00 -1.37
CA ASN A 165 -13.37 -20.55 -0.18
C ASN A 165 -14.58 -19.74 0.30
N GLU A 166 -14.87 -18.57 -0.30
CA GLU A 166 -15.96 -17.70 0.18
C GLU A 166 -17.04 -17.33 -0.85
N SER A 167 -16.95 -17.72 -2.10
CA SER A 167 -18.07 -17.51 -3.03
C SER A 167 -18.08 -18.48 -4.21
N ASP A 168 -19.00 -19.41 -4.20
CA ASP A 168 -19.63 -19.90 -5.44
C ASP A 168 -20.28 -18.69 -6.14
N GLN A 169 -19.74 -18.29 -7.26
CA GLN A 169 -20.20 -17.34 -8.26
C GLN A 169 -19.38 -16.06 -8.37
N ILE A 170 -18.39 -16.12 -9.22
CA ILE A 170 -18.08 -15.25 -10.37
C ILE A 170 -16.67 -15.67 -10.86
N PRO A 171 -16.50 -16.23 -12.08
CA PRO A 171 -15.17 -16.45 -12.64
C PRO A 171 -14.59 -15.09 -13.01
N MET A 172 -13.56 -14.66 -12.28
CA MET A 172 -12.77 -13.50 -12.67
C MET A 172 -11.95 -13.86 -13.92
N PRO A 173 -11.98 -13.06 -14.98
CA PRO A 173 -11.13 -13.29 -16.14
C PRO A 173 -9.66 -13.15 -15.73
N HIS A 174 -8.83 -14.08 -16.19
CA HIS A 174 -7.39 -14.02 -16.02
C HIS A 174 -6.85 -12.64 -16.38
N GLY A 175 -6.19 -11.96 -15.42
CA GLY A 175 -5.32 -10.83 -15.72
C GLY A 175 -5.79 -9.43 -15.37
N SER A 176 -6.75 -9.24 -14.46
CA SER A 176 -7.15 -7.88 -14.03
C SER A 176 -6.72 -7.59 -12.60
N TYR A 177 -5.43 -7.42 -12.37
CA TYR A 177 -4.94 -6.82 -11.13
C TYR A 177 -4.98 -5.31 -11.27
N LYS A 178 -5.53 -4.64 -10.25
CA LYS A 178 -5.48 -3.20 -10.11
C LYS A 178 -4.32 -2.87 -9.18
N PHE A 179 -3.55 -1.84 -9.51
CA PHE A 179 -2.34 -1.47 -8.79
C PHE A 179 -2.48 -0.07 -8.22
N GLN A 180 -1.87 0.15 -7.07
CA GLN A 180 -1.86 1.45 -6.43
C GLN A 180 -0.49 1.73 -5.85
N VAL A 181 0.14 2.80 -6.32
CA VAL A 181 1.19 3.50 -5.60
C VAL A 181 0.53 4.64 -4.84
N ALA A 182 0.99 4.87 -3.60
CA ALA A 182 0.36 5.81 -2.68
C ALA A 182 -0.06 7.12 -3.37
N PRO A 183 -1.29 7.58 -3.15
CA PRO A 183 -1.83 8.71 -3.87
C PRO A 183 -1.03 9.98 -3.59
N SER A 184 -0.65 10.68 -4.64
CA SER A 184 -0.36 12.10 -4.58
C SER A 184 -1.67 12.85 -4.37
N GLN A 185 -1.63 13.93 -3.61
CA GLN A 185 -2.79 14.78 -3.38
C GLN A 185 -3.50 15.13 -4.69
N ILE A 186 -4.76 14.77 -4.80
CA ILE A 186 -5.65 15.50 -5.69
C ILE A 186 -6.08 16.72 -4.88
N HIS A 187 -5.66 17.91 -5.30
CA HIS A 187 -6.12 19.19 -4.77
C HIS A 187 -7.63 19.32 -5.04
N GLY A 188 -8.43 18.68 -4.21
CA GLY A 188 -9.86 18.93 -4.14
C GLY A 188 -10.10 20.00 -3.10
N ARG A 189 -10.32 21.24 -3.52
CA ARG A 189 -10.92 22.26 -2.67
C ARG A 189 -12.31 21.74 -2.28
N GLY A 190 -12.38 21.12 -1.12
CA GLY A 190 -13.63 20.79 -0.43
C GLY A 190 -13.86 21.83 0.64
N VAL A 191 -14.80 22.74 0.36
CA VAL A 191 -15.40 23.65 1.34
C VAL A 191 -16.23 22.81 2.31
N PHE A 192 -15.93 22.95 3.55
CA PHE A 192 -16.62 22.91 4.84
C PHE A 192 -15.79 22.27 5.92
#